data_bdfe6f4433867e630b280efef9197721
#
_entry.id   bdfe6f4433867e630b280efef9197721
#
_cell.length_a   1.000
_cell.length_b   1.000
_cell.length_c   1.000
_cell.angle_alpha   90.00
_cell.angle_beta   90.00
_cell.angle_gamma   90.00
#
_symmetry.space_group_name_H-M   'P 1'
#
loop_
_entity.id
_entity.type
_entity.pdbx_description
1 polymer ?
#
loop_
_entity_poly.entity_id
_entity_poly.type
_entity_poly.pdbx_seq_one_letter_code
_entity_poly.pdbx_strand_id
1 'polypeptide(L)'
;TRFSVLEAWLLGCMLEDFGALTRNAQIDSRYPAWFEKHRADEAVLRVQRETVLESAPVFSIVVPLYKTPRRFFDEMVQSVRAQTYARWELILVNASPEDEELAGAVREAGRSDERVKIVALEENGGISANSNAGIAVASGDFVSFFDHDDLIEPDLLYEYALAVLERPDTDLLYCDEDKKGEDGRYFDPFFKPDFNLDLLRNNN
;
A
#
# COMPACT_ATOMS: atom_id res chain seq x y z
N THR A 1 14.06 16.85 -0.04
CA THR A 1 15.04 16.80 -1.17
C THR A 1 14.73 15.69 -2.20
N ARG A 2 13.77 14.77 -1.91
CA ARG A 2 13.30 13.76 -2.88
C ARG A 2 12.44 14.37 -4.00
N PHE A 3 11.74 15.48 -3.74
CA PHE A 3 10.91 16.16 -4.74
C PHE A 3 11.68 16.68 -5.96
N SER A 4 12.92 17.14 -5.78
CA SER A 4 13.73 17.67 -6.88
C SER A 4 14.17 16.61 -7.90
N VAL A 5 14.23 15.34 -7.51
CA VAL A 5 14.61 14.23 -8.42
C VAL A 5 13.40 13.80 -9.25
N LEU A 6 12.20 13.84 -8.66
CA LEU A 6 10.95 13.55 -9.36
C LEU A 6 10.66 14.62 -10.44
N GLU A 7 10.84 15.91 -10.10
CA GLU A 7 10.69 17.00 -11.05
C GLU A 7 11.68 16.92 -12.21
N ALA A 8 12.94 16.59 -11.95
CA ALA A 8 13.96 16.44 -12.99
C ALA A 8 13.68 15.24 -13.91
N TRP A 9 13.14 14.14 -13.36
CA TRP A 9 12.75 12.96 -14.14
C TRP A 9 11.50 13.23 -15.00
N LEU A 10 10.47 13.86 -14.43
CA LEU A 10 9.26 14.29 -15.16
C LEU A 10 9.60 15.25 -16.29
N LEU A 11 10.51 16.22 -16.07
CA LEU A 11 10.98 17.12 -17.12
C LEU A 11 11.74 16.37 -18.22
N GLY A 12 12.61 15.43 -17.87
CA GLY A 12 13.35 14.60 -18.83
C GLY A 12 12.42 13.75 -19.69
N CYS A 13 11.41 13.13 -19.10
CA CYS A 13 10.41 12.35 -19.82
C CYS A 13 9.50 13.22 -20.69
N MET A 14 9.12 14.43 -20.24
CA MET A 14 8.31 15.36 -21.03
C MET A 14 9.07 15.91 -22.24
N LEU A 15 10.38 16.09 -22.16
CA LEU A 15 11.16 16.65 -23.25
C LEU A 15 11.57 15.62 -24.30
N GLU A 16 11.68 14.34 -23.92
CA GLU A 16 12.09 13.28 -24.85
C GLU A 16 10.94 12.63 -25.61
N ASP A 17 9.69 12.71 -25.13
CA ASP A 17 8.58 11.89 -25.67
C ASP A 17 7.24 12.59 -25.86
N PHE A 18 7.21 13.85 -26.30
CA PHE A 18 5.95 14.45 -26.78
C PHE A 18 5.37 13.73 -28.02
N GLY A 19 6.10 12.79 -28.59
CA GLY A 19 5.68 11.99 -29.75
C GLY A 19 5.07 10.63 -29.44
N ALA A 20 5.16 10.11 -28.23
CA ALA A 20 4.79 8.74 -27.89
C ALA A 20 3.52 8.60 -27.02
N LEU A 21 2.72 9.65 -26.87
CA LEU A 21 1.39 9.61 -26.22
C LEU A 21 0.31 8.90 -27.07
N THR A 22 0.70 8.01 -27.97
CA THR A 22 -0.21 7.13 -28.67
C THR A 22 -0.26 5.75 -27.99
N ARG A 23 -1.24 5.58 -27.10
CA ARG A 23 -2.02 4.36 -26.83
C ARG A 23 -1.39 2.97 -27.03
N ASN A 24 -0.13 2.76 -26.78
CA ASN A 24 0.43 1.48 -26.41
C ASN A 24 1.33 1.81 -25.22
N ALA A 25 0.94 1.36 -24.04
CA ALA A 25 1.79 1.42 -22.86
C ALA A 25 3.09 0.67 -23.20
N GLN A 26 4.05 1.36 -23.80
CA GLN A 26 5.40 0.88 -23.89
C GLN A 26 5.89 0.90 -22.45
N ILE A 27 5.97 -0.28 -21.86
CA ILE A 27 6.62 -0.51 -20.58
C ILE A 27 7.95 0.23 -20.65
N ASP A 28 8.10 1.32 -19.89
CA ASP A 28 9.36 2.05 -19.88
C ASP A 28 10.44 1.13 -19.34
N SER A 29 11.29 0.65 -20.24
CA SER A 29 12.37 -0.28 -19.91
C SER A 29 13.39 0.28 -18.91
N ARG A 30 13.36 1.60 -18.65
CA ARG A 30 14.23 2.30 -17.70
C ARG A 30 13.69 2.23 -16.27
N TYR A 31 12.35 2.05 -16.11
CA TYR A 31 11.71 2.13 -14.81
C TYR A 31 12.24 1.10 -13.79
N PRO A 32 12.44 -0.19 -14.12
CA PRO A 32 12.98 -1.13 -13.15
C PRO A 32 14.33 -0.72 -12.57
N ALA A 33 15.23 -0.18 -13.42
CA ALA A 33 16.53 0.30 -12.97
C ALA A 33 16.41 1.59 -12.13
N TRP A 34 15.47 2.46 -12.48
CA TRP A 34 15.18 3.66 -11.71
C TRP A 34 14.61 3.29 -10.34
N PHE A 35 13.64 2.36 -10.29
CA PHE A 35 13.01 1.90 -9.05
C PHE A 35 14.05 1.31 -8.09
N GLU A 36 14.89 0.38 -8.55
CA GLU A 36 15.98 -0.21 -7.74
C GLU A 36 16.97 0.81 -7.18
N LYS A 37 17.18 1.92 -7.87
CA LYS A 37 18.05 2.99 -7.41
C LYS A 37 17.41 3.90 -6.36
N HIS A 38 16.06 4.01 -6.38
CA HIS A 38 15.35 5.02 -5.59
C HIS A 38 14.54 4.42 -4.43
N ARG A 39 14.29 3.11 -4.45
CA ARG A 39 13.67 2.43 -3.30
C ARG A 39 14.60 2.48 -2.09
N ALA A 40 14.04 2.41 -0.89
CA ALA A 40 14.81 2.34 0.33
C ALA A 40 15.70 1.10 0.35
N ASP A 41 16.99 1.27 0.54
CA ASP A 41 17.93 0.17 0.73
C ASP A 41 17.87 -0.37 2.18
N GLU A 42 18.49 -1.53 2.41
CA GLU A 42 18.46 -2.16 3.74
C GLU A 42 19.13 -1.29 4.84
N ALA A 43 20.06 -0.42 4.49
CA ALA A 43 20.65 0.49 5.46
C ALA A 43 19.65 1.56 5.91
N VAL A 44 18.87 2.11 4.98
CA VAL A 44 17.76 3.03 5.27
C VAL A 44 16.67 2.33 6.10
N LEU A 45 16.23 1.15 5.65
CA LEU A 45 15.17 0.40 6.33
C LEU A 45 15.56 0.03 7.76
N ARG A 46 16.84 -0.30 8.01
CA ARG A 46 17.33 -0.57 9.36
C ARG A 46 17.26 0.66 10.25
N VAL A 47 17.69 1.83 9.75
CA VAL A 47 17.62 3.09 10.49
C VAL A 47 16.15 3.44 10.82
N GLN A 48 15.25 3.23 9.88
CA GLN A 48 13.82 3.47 10.10
C GLN A 48 13.26 2.57 11.23
N ARG A 49 13.62 1.27 11.24
CA ARG A 49 13.18 0.32 12.30
C ARG A 49 13.69 0.71 13.69
N GLU A 50 14.87 1.31 13.76
CA GLU A 50 15.49 1.74 15.02
C GLU A 50 15.00 3.14 15.46
N THR A 51 14.36 3.89 14.57
CA THR A 51 13.91 5.26 14.85
C THR A 51 12.54 5.26 15.54
N VAL A 52 12.47 5.86 16.71
CA VAL A 52 11.21 6.09 17.42
C VAL A 52 10.62 7.42 16.99
N LEU A 53 9.46 7.38 16.35
CA LEU A 53 8.68 8.57 16.00
C LEU A 53 7.68 8.84 17.12
N GLU A 54 8.01 9.78 18.02
CA GLU A 54 7.12 10.18 19.12
C GLU A 54 5.85 10.84 18.58
N SER A 55 4.70 10.55 19.19
CA SER A 55 3.39 11.11 18.81
C SER A 55 2.95 10.85 17.37
N ALA A 56 3.61 9.93 16.67
CA ALA A 56 3.21 9.55 15.32
C ALA A 56 1.93 8.68 15.31
N PRO A 57 1.11 8.74 14.24
CA PRO A 57 -0.21 8.12 14.21
C PRO A 57 -0.16 6.59 14.17
N VAL A 58 -1.29 5.97 14.51
CA VAL A 58 -1.56 4.54 14.24
C VAL A 58 -2.33 4.41 12.94
N PHE A 59 -1.90 3.50 12.07
CA PHE A 59 -2.59 3.21 10.81
C PHE A 59 -3.41 1.92 10.89
N SER A 60 -4.70 2.00 10.57
CA SER A 60 -5.57 0.83 10.40
C SER A 60 -5.62 0.44 8.92
N ILE A 61 -5.07 -0.71 8.57
CA ILE A 61 -5.06 -1.24 7.20
C ILE A 61 -6.21 -2.22 7.07
N VAL A 62 -7.23 -1.86 6.29
CA VAL A 62 -8.44 -2.68 6.08
C VAL A 62 -8.32 -3.43 4.77
N VAL A 63 -8.36 -4.77 4.85
CA VAL A 63 -8.24 -5.67 3.70
C VAL A 63 -9.46 -6.57 3.60
N PRO A 64 -10.38 -6.29 2.65
CA PRO A 64 -11.45 -7.21 2.32
C PRO A 64 -10.92 -8.43 1.58
N LEU A 65 -11.27 -9.63 2.06
CA LEU A 65 -10.85 -10.90 1.49
C LEU A 65 -12.06 -11.63 0.90
N TYR A 66 -12.07 -11.81 -0.41
CA TYR A 66 -13.10 -12.59 -1.09
C TYR A 66 -12.49 -13.44 -2.19
N LYS A 67 -12.59 -14.76 -2.04
CA LYS A 67 -11.96 -15.74 -2.95
C LYS A 67 -10.48 -15.45 -3.21
N THR A 68 -9.78 -15.02 -2.15
CA THR A 68 -8.39 -14.61 -2.20
C THR A 68 -7.48 -15.84 -2.34
N PRO A 69 -6.70 -15.95 -3.42
CA PRO A 69 -5.72 -17.03 -3.56
C PRO A 69 -4.68 -16.97 -2.43
N ARG A 70 -4.33 -18.12 -1.87
CA ARG A 70 -3.39 -18.26 -0.75
C ARG A 70 -2.08 -17.50 -0.98
N ARG A 71 -1.53 -17.57 -2.19
CA ARG A 71 -0.28 -16.89 -2.55
C ARG A 71 -0.40 -15.37 -2.34
N PHE A 72 -1.44 -14.74 -2.87
CA PHE A 72 -1.64 -13.30 -2.74
C PHE A 72 -1.87 -12.89 -1.28
N PHE A 73 -2.66 -13.67 -0.55
CA PHE A 73 -2.85 -13.46 0.88
C PHE A 73 -1.51 -13.46 1.64
N ASP A 74 -0.67 -14.46 1.41
CA ASP A 74 0.62 -14.58 2.10
C ASP A 74 1.57 -13.44 1.73
N GLU A 75 1.66 -13.07 0.44
CA GLU A 75 2.50 -11.97 -0.05
C GLU A 75 2.02 -10.62 0.54
N MET A 76 0.71 -10.36 0.53
CA MET A 76 0.10 -9.15 1.09
C MET A 76 0.39 -9.03 2.59
N VAL A 77 0.09 -10.05 3.39
CA VAL A 77 0.34 -10.05 4.85
C VAL A 77 1.82 -9.85 5.14
N GLN A 78 2.70 -10.47 4.35
CA GLN A 78 4.13 -10.30 4.52
C GLN A 78 4.60 -8.88 4.22
N SER A 79 4.05 -8.21 3.20
CA SER A 79 4.37 -6.81 2.88
C SER A 79 3.99 -5.85 4.01
N VAL A 80 2.84 -6.08 4.64
CA VAL A 80 2.42 -5.30 5.82
C VAL A 80 3.33 -5.57 7.02
N ARG A 81 3.69 -6.82 7.28
CA ARG A 81 4.61 -7.17 8.38
C ARG A 81 6.03 -6.66 8.18
N ALA A 82 6.44 -6.46 6.94
CA ALA A 82 7.76 -5.94 6.59
C ALA A 82 7.89 -4.44 6.83
N GLN A 83 6.81 -3.72 7.14
CA GLN A 83 6.84 -2.29 7.39
C GLN A 83 7.84 -1.93 8.48
N THR A 84 8.66 -0.91 8.21
CA THR A 84 9.65 -0.41 9.17
C THR A 84 9.01 0.36 10.32
N TYR A 85 7.83 0.93 10.09
CA TYR A 85 7.02 1.59 11.10
C TYR A 85 6.11 0.60 11.81
N ALA A 86 6.16 0.54 13.14
CA ALA A 86 5.51 -0.52 13.91
C ALA A 86 4.08 -0.21 14.37
N ARG A 87 3.63 1.06 14.30
CA ARG A 87 2.32 1.47 14.83
C ARG A 87 1.22 1.34 13.78
N TRP A 88 0.87 0.11 13.49
CA TRP A 88 -0.23 -0.24 12.59
C TRP A 88 -1.04 -1.40 13.15
N GLU A 89 -2.24 -1.55 12.66
CA GLU A 89 -3.07 -2.74 12.80
C GLU A 89 -3.55 -3.19 11.42
N LEU A 90 -3.60 -4.49 11.20
CA LEU A 90 -4.11 -5.11 9.98
C LEU A 90 -5.46 -5.75 10.27
N ILE A 91 -6.49 -5.30 9.56
CA ILE A 91 -7.87 -5.77 9.73
C ILE A 91 -8.23 -6.62 8.52
N LEU A 92 -8.23 -7.94 8.71
CA LEU A 92 -8.56 -8.92 7.69
C LEU A 92 -10.07 -9.21 7.75
N VAL A 93 -10.80 -8.76 6.74
CA VAL A 93 -12.26 -8.97 6.64
C VAL A 93 -12.53 -10.17 5.74
N ASN A 94 -12.71 -11.34 6.33
CA ASN A 94 -12.98 -12.57 5.58
C ASN A 94 -14.46 -12.65 5.16
N ALA A 95 -14.73 -12.46 3.87
CA ALA A 95 -16.06 -12.56 3.24
C ALA A 95 -16.22 -13.85 2.41
N SER A 96 -15.40 -14.88 2.67
CA SER A 96 -15.49 -16.21 2.05
C SER A 96 -15.63 -17.27 3.15
N PRO A 97 -16.78 -17.34 3.82
CA PRO A 97 -16.98 -18.26 4.94
C PRO A 97 -16.86 -19.75 4.55
N GLU A 98 -17.07 -20.06 3.27
CA GLU A 98 -16.97 -21.40 2.70
C GLU A 98 -15.51 -21.82 2.38
N ASP A 99 -14.56 -20.89 2.36
CA ASP A 99 -13.16 -21.16 2.06
C ASP A 99 -12.37 -21.47 3.33
N GLU A 100 -12.29 -22.74 3.66
CA GLU A 100 -11.59 -23.22 4.85
C GLU A 100 -10.08 -22.99 4.79
N GLU A 101 -9.47 -23.00 3.61
CA GLU A 101 -8.04 -22.73 3.44
C GLU A 101 -7.74 -21.27 3.78
N LEU A 102 -8.49 -20.33 3.19
CA LEU A 102 -8.37 -18.92 3.50
C LEU A 102 -8.67 -18.65 4.99
N ALA A 103 -9.76 -19.21 5.51
CA ALA A 103 -10.10 -19.06 6.93
C ALA A 103 -9.00 -19.58 7.86
N GLY A 104 -8.34 -20.67 7.47
CA GLY A 104 -7.17 -21.21 8.20
C GLY A 104 -5.99 -20.23 8.20
N ALA A 105 -5.65 -19.67 7.03
CA ALA A 105 -4.59 -18.68 6.85
C ALA A 105 -4.84 -17.41 7.65
N VAL A 106 -6.06 -16.89 7.61
CA VAL A 106 -6.49 -15.70 8.36
C VAL A 106 -6.35 -15.93 9.87
N ARG A 107 -6.80 -17.09 10.38
CA ARG A 107 -6.63 -17.45 11.81
C ARG A 107 -5.16 -17.55 12.21
N GLU A 108 -4.31 -18.11 11.35
CA GLU A 108 -2.87 -18.20 11.58
C GLU A 108 -2.22 -16.83 11.64
N ALA A 109 -2.57 -15.94 10.72
CA ALA A 109 -2.09 -14.56 10.70
C ALA A 109 -2.41 -13.82 12.01
N GLY A 110 -3.66 -13.93 12.53
CA GLY A 110 -4.06 -13.30 13.78
C GLY A 110 -3.43 -13.93 15.03
N ARG A 111 -3.06 -15.21 14.99
CA ARG A 111 -2.35 -15.87 16.11
C ARG A 111 -0.87 -15.51 16.18
N SER A 112 -0.27 -15.21 15.04
CA SER A 112 1.17 -14.95 14.91
C SER A 112 1.55 -13.50 15.10
N ASP A 113 0.58 -12.56 15.07
CA ASP A 113 0.81 -11.14 15.28
C ASP A 113 -0.43 -10.50 15.93
N GLU A 114 -0.26 -9.94 17.13
CA GLU A 114 -1.35 -9.31 17.90
C GLU A 114 -1.94 -8.06 17.25
N ARG A 115 -1.23 -7.46 16.30
CA ARG A 115 -1.70 -6.32 15.50
C ARG A 115 -2.69 -6.72 14.41
N VAL A 116 -2.87 -8.03 14.16
CA VAL A 116 -3.81 -8.53 13.16
C VAL A 116 -5.16 -8.80 13.79
N LYS A 117 -6.17 -8.07 13.37
CA LYS A 117 -7.57 -8.25 13.74
C LYS A 117 -8.31 -9.02 12.67
N ILE A 118 -9.29 -9.83 13.05
CA ILE A 118 -10.08 -10.64 12.13
C ILE A 118 -11.55 -10.28 12.26
N VAL A 119 -12.18 -9.98 11.12
CA VAL A 119 -13.63 -9.83 10.97
C VAL A 119 -14.10 -10.96 10.05
N ALA A 120 -14.89 -11.89 10.58
CA ALA A 120 -15.48 -12.97 9.79
C ALA A 120 -16.93 -12.59 9.45
N LEU A 121 -17.23 -12.56 8.15
CA LEU A 121 -18.58 -12.29 7.66
C LEU A 121 -19.30 -13.60 7.33
N GLU A 122 -20.61 -13.64 7.51
CA GLU A 122 -21.45 -14.81 7.17
C GLU A 122 -21.66 -14.94 5.65
N GLU A 123 -21.56 -13.81 4.93
CA GLU A 123 -21.70 -13.74 3.48
C GLU A 123 -20.91 -12.56 2.91
N ASN A 124 -20.63 -12.60 1.60
CA ASN A 124 -20.02 -11.49 0.89
C ASN A 124 -21.05 -10.38 0.61
N GLY A 125 -20.94 -9.27 1.30
CA GLY A 125 -21.78 -8.06 1.10
C GLY A 125 -21.30 -7.15 -0.03
N GLY A 126 -20.21 -7.51 -0.73
CA GLY A 126 -19.52 -6.66 -1.71
C GLY A 126 -18.50 -5.74 -1.07
N ILE A 127 -17.66 -5.12 -1.93
CA ILE A 127 -16.47 -4.39 -1.47
C ILE A 127 -16.79 -3.32 -0.41
N SER A 128 -17.82 -2.52 -0.63
CA SER A 128 -18.18 -1.43 0.29
C SER A 128 -18.66 -1.94 1.66
N ALA A 129 -19.54 -2.97 1.68
CA ALA A 129 -20.03 -3.53 2.93
C ALA A 129 -18.91 -4.23 3.71
N ASN A 130 -18.06 -4.98 3.01
CA ASN A 130 -16.94 -5.66 3.61
C ASN A 130 -15.93 -4.66 4.19
N SER A 131 -15.58 -3.61 3.44
CA SER A 131 -14.69 -2.54 3.92
C SER A 131 -15.28 -1.82 5.14
N ASN A 132 -16.58 -1.51 5.13
CA ASN A 132 -17.27 -0.88 6.27
C ASN A 132 -17.25 -1.75 7.53
N ALA A 133 -17.35 -3.08 7.38
CA ALA A 133 -17.20 -3.99 8.52
C ALA A 133 -15.79 -3.92 9.13
N GLY A 134 -14.76 -3.76 8.31
CA GLY A 134 -13.38 -3.52 8.76
C GLY A 134 -13.21 -2.17 9.45
N ILE A 135 -13.75 -1.09 8.86
CA ILE A 135 -13.71 0.26 9.44
C ILE A 135 -14.36 0.27 10.83
N ALA A 136 -15.46 -0.47 11.02
CA ALA A 136 -16.18 -0.51 12.29
C ALA A 136 -15.33 -1.01 13.48
N VAL A 137 -14.24 -1.74 13.22
CA VAL A 137 -13.31 -2.26 14.25
C VAL A 137 -11.94 -1.58 14.23
N ALA A 138 -11.74 -0.66 13.30
CA ALA A 138 -10.52 0.14 13.20
C ALA A 138 -10.38 1.04 14.43
N SER A 139 -9.15 1.16 14.94
CA SER A 139 -8.82 1.95 16.13
C SER A 139 -7.65 2.91 15.90
N GLY A 140 -7.09 2.94 14.71
CA GLY A 140 -6.02 3.86 14.34
C GLY A 140 -6.51 5.27 14.03
N ASP A 141 -5.56 6.19 13.96
CA ASP A 141 -5.81 7.60 13.62
C ASP A 141 -6.13 7.78 12.13
N PHE A 142 -5.58 6.91 11.29
CA PHE A 142 -5.82 6.86 9.84
C PHE A 142 -6.28 5.48 9.42
N VAL A 143 -7.21 5.43 8.45
CA VAL A 143 -7.67 4.19 7.82
C VAL A 143 -7.14 4.13 6.39
N SER A 144 -6.50 3.02 6.04
CA SER A 144 -6.07 2.69 4.69
C SER A 144 -6.91 1.54 4.14
N PHE A 145 -7.35 1.66 2.90
CA PHE A 145 -7.93 0.56 2.13
C PHE A 145 -6.80 -0.10 1.34
N PHE A 146 -6.78 -1.41 1.39
CA PHE A 146 -5.71 -2.18 0.77
C PHE A 146 -6.29 -3.46 0.16
N ASP A 147 -6.02 -3.70 -1.11
CA ASP A 147 -6.53 -4.86 -1.80
C ASP A 147 -5.69 -6.11 -1.47
N HIS A 148 -6.34 -7.26 -1.52
CA HIS A 148 -5.76 -8.53 -1.08
C HIS A 148 -4.67 -9.09 -1.99
N ASP A 149 -4.51 -8.52 -3.17
CA ASP A 149 -3.52 -8.88 -4.20
C ASP A 149 -2.46 -7.79 -4.42
N ASP A 150 -2.51 -6.71 -3.63
CA ASP A 150 -1.53 -5.64 -3.65
C ASP A 150 -0.39 -5.85 -2.63
N LEU A 151 0.68 -5.10 -2.83
CA LEU A 151 1.86 -5.07 -1.97
C LEU A 151 2.22 -3.63 -1.62
N ILE A 152 2.81 -3.42 -0.45
CA ILE A 152 3.34 -2.12 -0.03
C ILE A 152 4.84 -2.21 0.22
N GLU A 153 5.58 -1.17 -0.21
CA GLU A 153 7.01 -1.07 0.07
C GLU A 153 7.26 -0.93 1.57
N PRO A 154 8.36 -1.48 2.09
CA PRO A 154 8.60 -1.59 3.53
C PRO A 154 8.66 -0.26 4.28
N ASP A 155 8.90 0.85 3.61
CA ASP A 155 9.02 2.18 4.19
C ASP A 155 7.75 3.04 4.08
N LEU A 156 6.67 2.54 3.46
CA LEU A 156 5.46 3.33 3.19
C LEU A 156 4.88 3.97 4.45
N LEU A 157 4.61 3.17 5.48
CA LEU A 157 3.99 3.68 6.71
C LEU A 157 4.93 4.60 7.50
N TYR A 158 6.23 4.40 7.39
CA TYR A 158 7.22 5.31 7.98
C TYR A 158 7.19 6.68 7.32
N GLU A 159 7.18 6.73 5.99
CA GLU A 159 7.07 7.99 5.23
C GLU A 159 5.73 8.69 5.48
N TYR A 160 4.63 7.94 5.59
CA TYR A 160 3.33 8.50 5.98
C TYR A 160 3.34 9.08 7.40
N ALA A 161 3.97 8.39 8.35
CA ALA A 161 4.10 8.89 9.72
C ALA A 161 4.91 10.19 9.77
N LEU A 162 6.01 10.28 9.01
CA LEU A 162 6.78 11.51 8.88
C LEU A 162 5.95 12.65 8.27
N ALA A 163 5.20 12.37 7.20
CA ALA A 163 4.36 13.38 6.55
C ALA A 163 3.30 13.95 7.51
N VAL A 164 2.69 13.11 8.35
CA VAL A 164 1.73 13.56 9.37
C VAL A 164 2.41 14.38 10.48
N LEU A 165 3.61 13.96 10.90
CA LEU A 165 4.37 14.73 11.90
C LEU A 165 4.80 16.12 11.39
N GLU A 166 5.14 16.22 10.10
CA GLU A 166 5.47 17.48 9.45
C GLU A 166 4.24 18.37 9.24
N ARG A 167 3.08 17.76 9.00
CA ARG A 167 1.79 18.44 8.77
C ARG A 167 0.69 17.80 9.60
N PRO A 168 0.54 18.21 10.87
CA PRO A 168 -0.44 17.60 11.80
C PRO A 168 -1.91 17.79 11.42
N ASP A 169 -2.20 18.67 10.47
CA ASP A 169 -3.53 18.93 9.88
C ASP A 169 -3.82 18.07 8.63
N THR A 170 -3.02 17.01 8.39
CA THR A 170 -3.21 16.10 7.28
C THR A 170 -4.45 15.24 7.47
N ASP A 171 -5.39 15.29 6.52
CA ASP A 171 -6.60 14.47 6.49
C ASP A 171 -6.51 13.31 5.49
N LEU A 172 -5.68 13.42 4.46
CA LEU A 172 -5.54 12.45 3.38
C LEU A 172 -4.07 12.24 3.01
N LEU A 173 -3.68 10.98 2.89
CA LEU A 173 -2.39 10.54 2.39
C LEU A 173 -2.60 9.67 1.15
N TYR A 174 -1.75 9.79 0.17
CA TYR A 174 -1.68 8.90 -0.99
C TYR A 174 -0.24 8.78 -1.49
N CYS A 175 0.05 7.72 -2.20
CA CYS A 175 1.38 7.47 -2.79
C CYS A 175 1.27 7.18 -4.28
N ASP A 176 2.42 7.19 -4.93
CA ASP A 176 2.56 6.63 -6.27
C ASP A 176 2.40 5.11 -6.21
N GLU A 177 2.09 4.52 -7.36
CA GLU A 177 1.91 3.08 -7.50
C GLU A 177 2.57 2.59 -8.79
N ASP A 178 2.86 1.30 -8.83
CA ASP A 178 3.34 0.59 -10.01
C ASP A 178 2.75 -0.82 -10.05
N LYS A 179 3.16 -1.61 -11.02
CA LYS A 179 2.75 -3.00 -11.16
C LYS A 179 3.97 -3.91 -11.01
N LYS A 180 3.76 -5.04 -10.34
CA LYS A 180 4.76 -6.11 -10.21
C LYS A 180 4.38 -7.29 -11.09
N GLY A 181 5.26 -7.66 -12.01
CA GLY A 181 5.09 -8.82 -12.87
C GLY A 181 5.34 -10.14 -12.15
N GLU A 182 4.90 -11.26 -12.77
CA GLU A 182 5.18 -12.62 -12.26
C GLU A 182 6.69 -12.91 -12.20
N ASP A 183 7.48 -12.24 -13.02
CA ASP A 183 8.95 -12.30 -13.02
C ASP A 183 9.61 -11.44 -11.95
N GLY A 184 8.79 -10.77 -11.10
CA GLY A 184 9.23 -9.92 -10.00
C GLY A 184 9.68 -8.53 -10.41
N ARG A 185 9.63 -8.17 -11.70
CA ARG A 185 10.00 -6.83 -12.17
C ARG A 185 8.85 -5.85 -11.98
N TYR A 186 9.18 -4.63 -11.60
CA TYR A 186 8.25 -3.52 -11.48
C TYR A 186 8.13 -2.78 -12.82
N PHE A 187 6.91 -2.36 -13.18
CA PHE A 187 6.61 -1.71 -14.45
C PHE A 187 5.36 -0.84 -14.34
N ASP A 188 5.08 -0.05 -15.37
CA ASP A 188 3.88 0.77 -15.52
C ASP A 188 3.62 1.69 -14.31
N PRO A 189 4.60 2.55 -13.92
CA PRO A 189 4.43 3.42 -12.77
C PRO A 189 3.35 4.46 -13.02
N PHE A 190 2.54 4.72 -12.00
CA PHE A 190 1.60 5.82 -11.96
C PHE A 190 2.06 6.85 -10.92
N PHE A 191 2.77 7.86 -11.38
CA PHE A 191 3.15 9.00 -10.55
C PHE A 191 1.98 9.97 -10.45
N LYS A 192 1.42 10.06 -9.26
CA LYS A 192 0.27 10.92 -8.99
C LYS A 192 0.72 12.37 -8.83
N PRO A 193 0.00 13.35 -9.40
CA PRO A 193 0.29 14.77 -9.17
C PRO A 193 -0.02 15.15 -7.71
N ASP A 194 0.31 16.39 -7.34
CA ASP A 194 -0.22 16.99 -6.11
C ASP A 194 -1.74 16.87 -6.07
N PHE A 195 -2.33 17.02 -4.87
CA PHE A 195 -3.75 16.79 -4.65
C PHE A 195 -4.61 17.44 -5.74
N ASN A 196 -5.32 16.59 -6.47
CA ASN A 196 -6.21 16.98 -7.56
C ASN A 196 -7.56 16.28 -7.38
N LEU A 197 -8.56 17.07 -6.99
CA LEU A 197 -9.91 16.55 -6.71
C LEU A 197 -10.58 15.93 -7.95
N ASP A 198 -10.30 16.46 -9.15
CA ASP A 198 -10.86 15.93 -10.38
C ASP A 198 -10.22 14.58 -10.74
N LEU A 199 -8.93 14.43 -10.50
CA LEU A 199 -8.25 13.13 -10.64
C LEU A 199 -8.84 12.11 -9.67
N LEU A 200 -8.97 12.46 -8.39
CA LEU A 200 -9.54 11.58 -7.38
C LEU A 200 -10.97 11.13 -7.71
N ARG A 201 -11.78 12.02 -8.29
CA ARG A 201 -13.17 11.69 -8.68
C ARG A 201 -13.28 10.81 -9.92
N ASN A 202 -12.27 10.79 -10.77
CA ASN A 202 -12.32 10.11 -12.07
C ASN A 202 -11.47 8.84 -12.13
N ASN A 203 -10.56 8.63 -11.19
CA ASN A 203 -9.60 7.53 -11.19
C ASN A 203 -9.70 6.62 -9.95
N ASN A 204 -10.84 6.62 -9.31
CA ASN A 204 -11.06 5.75 -8.18
C ASN A 204 -12.04 4.64 -8.54
#